data_1baf21238503039d87cc987b7904bb01
#
_entry.id   1baf21238503039d87cc987b7904bb01
#
_cell.length_a   1.000
_cell.length_b   1.000
_cell.length_c   1.000
_cell.angle_alpha   90.00
_cell.angle_beta   90.00
_cell.angle_gamma   90.00
#
_symmetry.space_group_name_H-M   'P 1'
#
loop_
_entity.id
_entity.type
_entity.pdbx_description
1 polymer ?
#
loop_
_entity_poly.entity_id
_entity_poly.type
_entity_poly.pdbx_seq_one_letter_code
_entity_poly.pdbx_strand_id
1 'polypeptide(L)'
;MKKRILFLAAILVSSFASAQAVQQGTVTMGPAYANQAFFKFSNPTANNVYPHSSWDLAFYRKSSFSFATRINDAKGIEIYQVSNNISNWATVDVSTAAQSSWTRLYNSDTVWTEGALEQGTATYGWGEYNPANHHVTGSIIFVLKYPNGTYKKFKMDDFFAGYTFTYSTWNGTAWGADQTQVVSNTSNPNNIFNYFSLETNAPVIAEPASADWDLIFTKFTTDYPMGGSTTKYQVTGALHHPDVKVAKNNEPGGVMNTANLNFATAINTIGYDWKTFTGSTYTIDGNKAYYVKLANGSVYRVVFTSFVGSSTGVITFNYQDVTASLGTESFEDKIAFGIYPNPSLDKKINLIYDLKENMDTKNKVSIYSMTGAKVFETAIDNTQGFYNKEINLSSLGSGIYILNLEAGNNVITKKVILK
;
A
#
# COMPACT_ATOMS: atom_id res chain seq x y z
N MET A 1 0.36 -58.10 47.27
CA MET A 1 -0.35 -57.15 46.44
C MET A 1 0.48 -55.85 46.34
N LYS A 2 1.19 -55.60 45.25
CA LYS A 2 2.02 -54.40 45.02
C LYS A 2 1.17 -53.37 44.30
N LYS A 3 0.81 -52.27 44.97
CA LYS A 3 0.17 -51.09 44.29
C LYS A 3 1.21 -50.32 43.46
N ARG A 4 1.02 -50.29 42.15
CA ARG A 4 1.77 -49.42 41.25
C ARG A 4 1.06 -48.05 41.22
N ILE A 5 1.73 -47.01 41.70
CA ILE A 5 1.32 -45.64 41.59
C ILE A 5 1.84 -45.14 40.23
N LEU A 6 0.92 -44.84 39.28
CA LEU A 6 1.24 -44.17 38.04
C LEU A 6 1.31 -42.66 38.31
N PHE A 7 2.48 -42.08 38.19
CA PHE A 7 2.65 -40.63 38.10
C PHE A 7 2.33 -40.19 36.69
N LEU A 8 1.22 -39.49 36.51
CA LEU A 8 0.91 -38.78 35.26
C LEU A 8 1.61 -37.42 35.33
N ALA A 9 2.70 -37.28 34.62
CA ALA A 9 3.35 -35.97 34.42
C ALA A 9 2.56 -35.18 33.38
N ALA A 10 1.77 -34.22 33.83
CA ALA A 10 1.16 -33.22 32.93
C ALA A 10 2.24 -32.25 32.44
N ILE A 11 2.64 -32.41 31.19
CA ILE A 11 3.51 -31.42 30.51
C ILE A 11 2.62 -30.23 30.17
N LEU A 12 2.71 -29.17 30.98
CA LEU A 12 2.20 -27.84 30.57
C LEU A 12 3.11 -27.33 29.45
N VAL A 13 2.66 -27.44 28.21
CA VAL A 13 3.24 -26.68 27.10
C VAL A 13 2.67 -25.26 27.22
N SER A 14 3.36 -24.41 27.97
CA SER A 14 3.16 -22.97 27.89
C SER A 14 3.69 -22.51 26.53
N SER A 15 2.79 -22.24 25.58
CA SER A 15 3.12 -21.48 24.39
C SER A 15 3.49 -20.07 24.83
N PHE A 16 4.78 -19.82 25.03
CA PHE A 16 5.28 -18.46 25.11
C PHE A 16 5.08 -17.84 23.72
N ALA A 17 4.10 -16.98 23.57
CA ALA A 17 4.10 -16.00 22.48
C ALA A 17 5.32 -15.12 22.74
N SER A 18 6.48 -15.49 22.20
CA SER A 18 7.66 -14.64 22.23
C SER A 18 7.36 -13.46 21.33
N ALA A 19 7.18 -12.28 21.93
CA ALA A 19 7.19 -11.05 21.16
C ALA A 19 8.46 -11.06 20.30
N GLN A 20 8.28 -11.01 18.98
CA GLN A 20 9.43 -11.05 18.07
C GLN A 20 10.33 -9.85 18.38
N ALA A 21 11.64 -10.06 18.37
CA ALA A 21 12.60 -9.03 18.74
C ALA A 21 12.48 -7.80 17.81
N VAL A 22 12.59 -6.61 18.39
CA VAL A 22 12.71 -5.38 17.61
C VAL A 22 13.97 -5.44 16.76
N GLN A 23 13.82 -5.21 15.47
CA GLN A 23 14.89 -5.17 14.49
C GLN A 23 15.10 -3.73 14.02
N GLN A 24 16.30 -3.41 13.52
CA GLN A 24 16.59 -2.12 12.92
C GLN A 24 16.65 -2.24 11.40
N GLY A 25 15.91 -1.39 10.70
CA GLY A 25 15.98 -1.19 9.27
C GLY A 25 16.76 0.08 8.97
N THR A 26 17.58 0.04 7.93
CA THR A 26 18.30 1.21 7.42
C THR A 26 18.19 1.23 5.90
N VAL A 27 17.85 2.39 5.34
CA VAL A 27 17.86 2.65 3.90
C VAL A 27 18.65 3.90 3.62
N THR A 28 19.22 4.00 2.42
CA THR A 28 19.93 5.21 2.00
C THR A 28 19.45 5.67 0.63
N MET A 29 19.04 6.92 0.57
CA MET A 29 18.69 7.58 -0.69
C MET A 29 19.91 8.28 -1.34
N GLY A 30 21.06 8.23 -0.69
CA GLY A 30 22.29 8.90 -1.13
C GLY A 30 22.29 10.42 -0.93
N PRO A 31 23.43 11.07 -1.20
CA PRO A 31 23.55 12.53 -1.13
C PRO A 31 22.50 13.23 -2.02
N ALA A 32 21.97 14.35 -1.52
CA ALA A 32 20.89 15.10 -2.16
C ALA A 32 19.63 14.25 -2.50
N TYR A 33 19.48 13.10 -1.83
CA TYR A 33 18.39 12.15 -2.10
C TYR A 33 18.37 11.72 -3.57
N ALA A 34 19.54 11.40 -4.11
CA ALA A 34 19.72 11.10 -5.53
C ALA A 34 19.02 9.84 -6.00
N ASN A 35 18.63 8.97 -5.06
CA ASN A 35 18.04 7.67 -5.35
C ASN A 35 16.67 7.48 -4.69
N GLN A 36 15.88 6.60 -5.26
CA GLN A 36 14.79 5.91 -4.58
C GLN A 36 15.32 4.59 -4.00
N ALA A 37 14.91 4.25 -2.78
CA ALA A 37 15.36 3.07 -2.06
C ALA A 37 14.16 2.23 -1.63
N PHE A 38 14.20 0.94 -1.90
CA PHE A 38 13.12 0.01 -1.59
C PHE A 38 13.50 -0.87 -0.40
N PHE A 39 12.53 -1.17 0.42
CA PHE A 39 12.69 -1.99 1.61
C PHE A 39 11.70 -3.15 1.62
N LYS A 40 12.18 -4.34 2.02
CA LYS A 40 11.39 -5.55 2.19
C LYS A 40 11.55 -6.09 3.60
N PHE A 41 10.46 -6.25 4.36
CA PHE A 41 10.53 -6.76 5.74
C PHE A 41 11.09 -8.19 5.82
N SER A 42 10.78 -9.04 4.86
CA SER A 42 11.30 -10.42 4.82
C SER A 42 12.75 -10.54 4.31
N ASN A 43 13.30 -9.46 3.73
CA ASN A 43 14.69 -9.39 3.27
C ASN A 43 15.27 -7.97 3.49
N PRO A 44 15.47 -7.57 4.76
CA PRO A 44 15.81 -6.18 5.12
C PRO A 44 17.21 -5.75 4.70
N THR A 45 18.06 -6.69 4.29
CA THR A 45 19.43 -6.43 3.83
C THR A 45 19.53 -6.25 2.31
N ALA A 46 18.44 -6.45 1.57
CA ALA A 46 18.42 -6.22 0.13
C ALA A 46 18.67 -4.73 -0.16
N ASN A 47 19.72 -4.46 -0.94
CA ASN A 47 20.07 -3.09 -1.33
C ASN A 47 19.43 -2.75 -2.68
N ASN A 48 18.13 -2.53 -2.68
CA ASN A 48 17.34 -2.16 -3.86
C ASN A 48 17.28 -0.64 -4.00
N VAL A 49 18.29 -0.07 -4.64
CA VAL A 49 18.46 1.38 -4.82
C VAL A 49 18.58 1.73 -6.30
N TYR A 50 17.78 2.69 -6.76
CA TYR A 50 17.74 3.12 -8.16
C TYR A 50 17.86 4.64 -8.27
N PRO A 51 18.71 5.17 -9.17
CA PRO A 51 18.89 6.61 -9.34
C PRO A 51 17.62 7.30 -9.84
N HIS A 52 17.22 8.41 -9.23
CA HIS A 52 16.12 9.23 -9.76
C HIS A 52 16.42 9.78 -11.16
N SER A 53 17.69 9.98 -11.51
CA SER A 53 18.07 10.46 -12.84
C SER A 53 17.81 9.48 -13.98
N SER A 54 17.56 8.20 -13.68
CA SER A 54 17.50 7.15 -14.70
C SER A 54 16.22 7.13 -15.53
N TRP A 55 15.13 7.76 -15.08
CA TRP A 55 13.82 7.65 -15.73
C TRP A 55 13.06 8.99 -15.71
N ASP A 56 12.06 9.11 -16.58
CA ASP A 56 11.22 10.31 -16.69
C ASP A 56 9.73 9.99 -16.53
N LEU A 57 9.29 8.86 -17.06
CA LEU A 57 7.90 8.40 -17.03
C LEU A 57 7.80 6.99 -16.44
N ALA A 58 6.72 6.71 -15.72
CA ALA A 58 6.39 5.41 -15.17
C ALA A 58 4.94 5.04 -15.54
N PHE A 59 4.78 3.97 -16.30
CA PHE A 59 3.50 3.44 -16.78
C PHE A 59 3.06 2.29 -15.90
N TYR A 60 1.92 2.45 -15.22
CA TYR A 60 1.37 1.43 -14.34
C TYR A 60 0.91 0.21 -15.14
N ARG A 61 1.36 -1.01 -14.72
CA ARG A 61 1.20 -2.20 -15.54
C ARG A 61 0.76 -3.47 -14.78
N LYS A 62 0.07 -3.38 -13.66
CA LYS A 62 -0.37 -4.55 -12.86
C LYS A 62 -1.20 -5.57 -13.68
N SER A 63 -1.84 -5.13 -14.77
CA SER A 63 -2.52 -5.97 -15.77
C SER A 63 -2.36 -5.36 -17.17
N SER A 64 -2.74 -6.10 -18.22
CA SER A 64 -2.71 -5.61 -19.61
C SER A 64 -3.51 -4.33 -19.81
N PHE A 65 -4.57 -4.10 -19.02
CA PHE A 65 -5.42 -2.93 -19.10
C PHE A 65 -5.23 -1.96 -17.92
N SER A 66 -4.15 -2.11 -17.16
CA SER A 66 -3.78 -1.10 -16.17
C SER A 66 -3.45 0.22 -16.85
N PHE A 67 -3.96 1.30 -16.26
CA PHE A 67 -3.93 2.63 -16.87
C PHE A 67 -3.53 3.65 -15.80
N ALA A 68 -2.34 4.19 -15.88
CA ALA A 68 -1.86 5.38 -15.20
C ALA A 68 -0.45 5.73 -15.69
N THR A 69 -0.15 7.02 -15.80
CA THR A 69 1.16 7.50 -16.23
C THR A 69 1.67 8.57 -15.27
N ARG A 70 2.72 8.25 -14.54
CA ARG A 70 3.36 9.12 -13.56
C ARG A 70 4.61 9.76 -14.12
N ILE A 71 4.85 11.01 -13.76
CA ILE A 71 6.13 11.68 -14.02
C ILE A 71 7.10 11.43 -12.87
N ASN A 72 8.38 11.62 -13.11
CA ASN A 72 9.41 11.55 -12.08
C ASN A 72 9.49 12.84 -11.26
N ASP A 73 8.66 12.96 -10.23
CA ASP A 73 8.70 14.07 -9.28
C ASP A 73 10.08 14.22 -8.64
N ALA A 74 10.71 13.09 -8.32
CA ALA A 74 11.98 13.08 -7.61
C ALA A 74 13.14 13.65 -8.43
N LYS A 75 13.07 13.55 -9.76
CA LYS A 75 13.98 14.20 -10.70
C LYS A 75 13.71 15.72 -10.83
N GLY A 76 12.57 16.17 -10.30
CA GLY A 76 12.14 17.58 -10.36
C GLY A 76 11.51 17.95 -11.70
N ILE A 77 10.98 16.96 -12.43
CA ILE A 77 10.24 17.21 -13.67
C ILE A 77 8.88 17.81 -13.31
N GLU A 78 8.55 18.92 -13.97
CA GLU A 78 7.23 19.52 -13.93
C GLU A 78 6.49 19.19 -15.22
N ILE A 79 5.20 18.87 -15.14
CA ILE A 79 4.36 18.64 -16.31
C ILE A 79 3.21 19.64 -16.35
N TYR A 80 2.91 20.13 -17.55
CA TYR A 80 1.86 21.10 -17.78
C TYR A 80 0.99 20.64 -18.94
N GLN A 81 -0.32 20.76 -18.78
CA GLN A 81 -1.23 20.75 -19.93
C GLN A 81 -1.14 22.10 -20.63
N VAL A 82 -0.87 22.08 -21.93
CA VAL A 82 -0.68 23.30 -22.75
C VAL A 82 -1.72 23.44 -23.85
N SER A 83 -2.37 22.35 -24.25
CA SER A 83 -3.48 22.38 -25.21
C SER A 83 -4.38 21.14 -25.04
N ASN A 84 -5.68 21.33 -25.28
CA ASN A 84 -6.68 20.28 -25.45
C ASN A 84 -7.02 20.01 -26.91
N ASN A 85 -6.20 20.53 -27.83
CA ASN A 85 -6.34 20.31 -29.28
C ASN A 85 -5.01 19.80 -29.84
N ILE A 86 -5.01 18.54 -30.24
CA ILE A 86 -3.82 17.85 -30.75
C ILE A 86 -3.26 18.50 -32.01
N SER A 87 -4.08 19.25 -32.78
CA SER A 87 -3.64 19.97 -33.99
C SER A 87 -2.64 21.09 -33.68
N ASN A 88 -2.56 21.54 -32.42
CA ASN A 88 -1.60 22.55 -31.96
C ASN A 88 -0.18 21.99 -31.75
N TRP A 89 0.06 20.69 -32.03
CA TRP A 89 1.34 20.03 -31.78
C TRP A 89 2.54 20.77 -32.38
N ALA A 90 2.41 21.26 -33.65
CA ALA A 90 3.50 21.95 -34.33
C ALA A 90 3.77 23.36 -33.78
N THR A 91 2.78 23.99 -33.15
CA THR A 91 2.80 25.39 -32.70
C THR A 91 2.97 25.56 -31.20
N VAL A 92 3.32 24.51 -30.47
CA VAL A 92 3.58 24.59 -29.01
C VAL A 92 4.67 25.62 -28.74
N ASP A 93 4.33 26.64 -27.97
CA ASP A 93 5.21 27.75 -27.60
C ASP A 93 5.67 27.61 -26.14
N VAL A 94 6.97 27.71 -25.87
CA VAL A 94 7.60 27.66 -24.54
C VAL A 94 8.07 29.03 -24.05
N SER A 95 7.64 30.10 -24.67
CA SER A 95 7.93 31.47 -24.22
C SER A 95 7.32 31.73 -22.82
N THR A 96 7.90 32.65 -22.07
CA THR A 96 7.38 33.07 -20.77
C THR A 96 5.92 33.52 -20.83
N ALA A 97 5.54 34.16 -21.91
CA ALA A 97 4.15 34.61 -22.15
C ALA A 97 3.19 33.40 -22.26
N ALA A 98 3.57 32.37 -23.04
CA ALA A 98 2.76 31.16 -23.18
C ALA A 98 2.63 30.39 -21.86
N GLN A 99 3.70 30.29 -21.05
CA GLN A 99 3.71 29.56 -19.78
C GLN A 99 2.69 30.12 -18.77
N SER A 100 2.27 31.37 -18.86
CA SER A 100 1.27 31.96 -17.97
C SER A 100 -0.13 31.31 -18.10
N SER A 101 -0.40 30.63 -19.21
CA SER A 101 -1.66 29.92 -19.48
C SER A 101 -1.59 28.42 -19.22
N TRP A 102 -0.43 27.88 -18.85
CA TRP A 102 -0.24 26.45 -18.65
C TRP A 102 -0.83 25.97 -17.32
N THR A 103 -1.50 24.84 -17.34
CA THR A 103 -2.00 24.20 -16.11
C THR A 103 -1.03 23.15 -15.65
N ARG A 104 -0.41 23.36 -14.47
CA ARG A 104 0.49 22.38 -13.85
C ARG A 104 -0.29 21.20 -13.30
N LEU A 105 0.19 19.99 -13.56
CA LEU A 105 -0.39 18.73 -13.13
C LEU A 105 0.55 17.99 -12.18
N TYR A 106 0.00 17.10 -11.36
CA TYR A 106 0.74 16.41 -10.33
C TYR A 106 0.34 14.94 -10.28
N ASN A 107 1.29 14.05 -9.96
CA ASN A 107 0.93 12.69 -9.58
C ASN A 107 0.08 12.70 -8.30
N SER A 108 -0.89 11.80 -8.20
CA SER A 108 -1.54 11.51 -6.91
C SER A 108 -0.49 11.00 -5.92
N ASP A 109 -0.52 11.54 -4.72
CA ASP A 109 0.31 11.08 -3.60
C ASP A 109 -0.41 10.04 -2.72
N THR A 110 -1.67 9.71 -3.05
CA THR A 110 -2.52 8.78 -2.29
C THR A 110 -2.76 7.46 -3.00
N VAL A 111 -2.67 7.41 -4.34
CA VAL A 111 -2.87 6.19 -5.13
C VAL A 111 -1.84 6.07 -6.25
N TRP A 112 -1.41 4.83 -6.54
CA TRP A 112 -0.48 4.56 -7.64
C TRP A 112 -1.15 4.65 -9.02
N THR A 113 -2.46 4.43 -9.08
CA THR A 113 -3.26 4.35 -10.31
C THR A 113 -3.72 5.71 -10.84
N GLU A 114 -3.21 6.81 -10.28
CA GLU A 114 -3.43 8.18 -10.77
C GLU A 114 -2.07 8.88 -10.92
N GLY A 115 -1.63 9.03 -12.15
CA GLY A 115 -0.46 9.82 -12.50
C GLY A 115 -0.81 11.27 -12.85
N ALA A 116 0.19 12.05 -13.19
CA ALA A 116 -0.01 13.43 -13.56
C ALA A 116 -0.73 13.58 -14.92
N LEU A 117 -0.56 12.61 -15.83
CA LEU A 117 -1.21 12.67 -17.14
C LEU A 117 -2.72 12.42 -17.03
N GLU A 118 -3.17 11.64 -16.07
CA GLU A 118 -4.59 11.39 -15.79
C GLU A 118 -5.30 12.61 -15.20
N GLN A 119 -4.57 13.66 -14.79
CA GLN A 119 -5.13 14.93 -14.30
C GLN A 119 -5.41 15.94 -15.44
N GLY A 120 -5.16 15.59 -16.68
CA GLY A 120 -5.52 16.43 -17.83
C GLY A 120 -7.04 16.52 -18.02
N THR A 121 -7.48 17.41 -18.90
CA THR A 121 -8.90 17.77 -19.06
C THR A 121 -9.71 16.86 -19.99
N ALA A 122 -9.09 15.86 -20.61
CA ALA A 122 -9.80 14.81 -21.36
C ALA A 122 -10.52 13.82 -20.43
N THR A 123 -11.48 13.05 -20.91
CA THR A 123 -12.26 12.11 -20.11
C THR A 123 -11.37 11.09 -19.36
N TYR A 124 -10.28 10.64 -20.00
CA TYR A 124 -9.25 9.78 -19.41
C TYR A 124 -7.97 10.55 -19.07
N GLY A 125 -8.12 11.83 -18.73
CA GLY A 125 -7.01 12.72 -18.41
C GLY A 125 -6.28 13.20 -19.65
N TRP A 126 -5.69 12.33 -20.45
CA TRP A 126 -4.90 12.66 -21.63
C TRP A 126 -5.59 12.31 -22.96
N GLY A 127 -6.71 11.59 -22.95
CA GLY A 127 -7.39 11.14 -24.15
C GLY A 127 -8.84 10.75 -23.97
N GLU A 128 -9.46 10.33 -25.08
CA GLU A 128 -10.86 9.96 -25.15
C GLU A 128 -11.01 8.48 -25.54
N TYR A 129 -11.92 7.77 -24.85
CA TYR A 129 -12.21 6.37 -25.15
C TYR A 129 -13.09 6.24 -26.41
N ASN A 130 -12.69 5.35 -27.30
CA ASN A 130 -13.43 5.01 -28.49
C ASN A 130 -14.12 3.63 -28.31
N PRO A 131 -15.45 3.57 -28.17
CA PRO A 131 -16.17 2.31 -27.97
C PRO A 131 -16.19 1.36 -29.18
N ALA A 132 -15.83 1.85 -30.37
CA ALA A 132 -15.80 1.03 -31.58
C ALA A 132 -14.57 0.11 -31.65
N ASN A 133 -13.45 0.50 -31.06
CA ASN A 133 -12.21 -0.26 -31.07
C ASN A 133 -11.60 -0.48 -29.68
N HIS A 134 -12.23 0.06 -28.63
CA HIS A 134 -11.79 -0.01 -27.23
C HIS A 134 -10.44 0.66 -26.93
N HIS A 135 -10.00 1.58 -27.77
CA HIS A 135 -8.78 2.38 -27.55
C HIS A 135 -9.09 3.66 -26.79
N VAL A 136 -8.10 4.16 -26.05
CA VAL A 136 -8.08 5.56 -25.60
C VAL A 136 -7.15 6.33 -26.53
N THR A 137 -7.70 7.28 -27.29
CA THR A 137 -6.95 8.10 -28.23
C THR A 137 -6.58 9.44 -27.62
N GLY A 138 -5.33 9.86 -27.74
CA GLY A 138 -4.83 11.08 -27.14
C GLY A 138 -5.43 12.35 -27.77
N SER A 139 -5.78 13.32 -26.91
CA SER A 139 -6.33 14.62 -27.31
C SER A 139 -5.62 15.81 -26.65
N ILE A 140 -4.77 15.53 -25.65
CA ILE A 140 -4.07 16.55 -24.86
C ILE A 140 -2.60 16.65 -25.27
N ILE A 141 -2.09 17.88 -25.30
CA ILE A 141 -0.65 18.16 -25.44
C ILE A 141 -0.14 18.63 -24.07
N PHE A 142 0.95 18.00 -23.64
CA PHE A 142 1.69 18.35 -22.43
C PHE A 142 3.05 18.94 -22.78
N VAL A 143 3.62 19.67 -21.82
CA VAL A 143 5.04 20.05 -21.81
C VAL A 143 5.64 19.61 -20.51
N LEU A 144 6.75 18.87 -20.57
CA LEU A 144 7.60 18.55 -19.45
C LEU A 144 8.71 19.60 -19.38
N LYS A 145 8.87 20.19 -18.19
CA LYS A 145 9.92 21.15 -17.89
C LYS A 145 10.90 20.51 -16.91
N TYR A 146 12.15 20.46 -17.30
CA TYR A 146 13.24 19.90 -16.50
C TYR A 146 13.93 20.97 -15.66
N PRO A 147 14.56 20.62 -14.52
CA PRO A 147 15.28 21.58 -13.66
C PRO A 147 16.42 22.31 -14.38
N ASN A 148 17.02 21.70 -15.40
CA ASN A 148 18.08 22.30 -16.21
C ASN A 148 17.56 23.29 -17.29
N GLY A 149 16.25 23.56 -17.30
CA GLY A 149 15.61 24.45 -18.28
C GLY A 149 15.24 23.80 -19.62
N THR A 150 15.49 22.50 -19.80
CA THR A 150 15.05 21.78 -21.00
C THR A 150 13.54 21.60 -21.00
N TYR A 151 12.91 21.73 -22.16
CA TYR A 151 11.51 21.43 -22.39
C TYR A 151 11.36 20.25 -23.34
N LYS A 152 10.38 19.39 -23.07
CA LYS A 152 9.92 18.36 -24.00
C LYS A 152 8.40 18.50 -24.16
N LYS A 153 7.91 18.71 -25.39
CA LYS A 153 6.48 18.54 -25.65
C LYS A 153 6.18 17.05 -25.75
N PHE A 154 5.01 16.66 -25.27
CA PHE A 154 4.63 15.27 -25.11
C PHE A 154 3.13 15.09 -25.36
N LYS A 155 2.75 13.99 -25.98
CA LYS A 155 1.37 13.54 -26.10
C LYS A 155 1.30 12.02 -26.02
N MET A 156 0.28 11.49 -25.39
CA MET A 156 -0.13 10.11 -25.66
C MET A 156 -0.81 10.09 -27.02
N ASP A 157 -0.52 9.09 -27.81
CA ASP A 157 -1.18 8.87 -29.09
C ASP A 157 -2.31 7.86 -28.94
N ASP A 158 -2.05 6.74 -28.23
CA ASP A 158 -2.98 5.62 -28.11
C ASP A 158 -2.70 4.79 -26.87
N PHE A 159 -3.74 4.13 -26.36
CA PHE A 159 -3.65 3.06 -25.37
C PHE A 159 -4.58 1.89 -25.75
N PHE A 160 -3.97 0.73 -25.92
CA PHE A 160 -4.65 -0.58 -25.94
C PHE A 160 -3.67 -1.66 -25.49
N ALA A 161 -3.81 -2.11 -24.22
CA ALA A 161 -2.88 -3.04 -23.57
C ALA A 161 -1.40 -2.56 -23.57
N GLY A 162 -1.20 -1.27 -23.72
CA GLY A 162 0.09 -0.59 -23.78
C GLY A 162 -0.08 0.83 -24.30
N TYR A 163 0.95 1.61 -24.16
CA TYR A 163 0.95 3.04 -24.50
C TYR A 163 1.76 3.30 -25.75
N THR A 164 1.20 4.07 -26.68
CA THR A 164 1.95 4.73 -27.75
C THR A 164 1.98 6.21 -27.45
N PHE A 165 3.17 6.82 -27.48
CA PHE A 165 3.33 8.25 -27.21
C PHE A 165 4.38 8.87 -28.12
N THR A 166 4.25 10.17 -28.34
CA THR A 166 5.19 10.97 -29.13
C THR A 166 5.69 12.16 -28.32
N TYR A 167 6.98 12.44 -28.41
CA TYR A 167 7.58 13.60 -27.79
C TYR A 167 8.62 14.25 -28.71
N SER A 168 8.95 15.50 -28.41
CA SER A 168 10.05 16.24 -29.07
C SER A 168 10.74 17.14 -28.05
N THR A 169 12.04 17.34 -28.19
CA THR A 169 12.85 18.16 -27.31
C THR A 169 13.09 19.55 -27.90
N TRP A 170 12.91 20.59 -27.08
CA TRP A 170 13.23 21.96 -27.42
C TRP A 170 14.75 22.18 -27.36
N ASN A 171 15.35 22.70 -28.44
CA ASN A 171 16.79 22.94 -28.52
C ASN A 171 17.21 24.37 -28.16
N GLY A 172 16.27 25.21 -27.70
CA GLY A 172 16.47 26.62 -27.40
C GLY A 172 15.89 27.54 -28.45
N THR A 173 15.65 27.08 -29.68
CA THR A 173 15.11 27.88 -30.80
C THR A 173 13.98 27.17 -31.54
N ALA A 174 13.98 25.84 -31.59
CA ALA A 174 12.99 25.06 -32.32
C ALA A 174 12.79 23.69 -31.65
N TRP A 175 11.65 23.06 -31.96
CA TRP A 175 11.42 21.66 -31.63
C TRP A 175 12.25 20.75 -32.54
N GLY A 176 12.89 19.75 -31.93
CA GLY A 176 13.59 18.69 -32.66
C GLY A 176 12.62 17.74 -33.38
N ALA A 177 13.17 16.67 -33.95
CA ALA A 177 12.37 15.62 -34.57
C ALA A 177 11.49 14.92 -33.54
N ASP A 178 10.27 14.58 -33.97
CA ASP A 178 9.36 13.77 -33.15
C ASP A 178 9.91 12.36 -32.94
N GLN A 179 9.81 11.89 -31.70
CA GLN A 179 10.18 10.55 -31.28
C GLN A 179 8.91 9.81 -30.85
N THR A 180 8.53 8.77 -31.58
CA THR A 180 7.36 7.94 -31.23
C THR A 180 7.85 6.63 -30.60
N GLN A 181 7.26 6.26 -29.47
CA GLN A 181 7.63 5.09 -28.69
C GLN A 181 6.41 4.28 -28.26
N VAL A 182 6.64 2.99 -28.01
CA VAL A 182 5.61 2.07 -27.51
C VAL A 182 6.10 1.41 -26.24
N VAL A 183 5.24 1.39 -25.21
CA VAL A 183 5.46 0.68 -23.95
C VAL A 183 4.30 -0.29 -23.71
N SER A 184 4.57 -1.59 -23.85
CA SER A 184 3.55 -2.63 -23.65
C SER A 184 3.35 -2.92 -22.17
N ASN A 185 2.10 -3.09 -21.72
CA ASN A 185 1.78 -3.53 -20.36
C ASN A 185 2.16 -5.00 -20.11
N THR A 186 2.52 -5.77 -21.13
CA THR A 186 3.05 -7.13 -20.97
C THR A 186 4.56 -7.16 -20.71
N SER A 187 5.27 -6.03 -20.88
CA SER A 187 6.68 -5.91 -20.52
C SER A 187 6.85 -5.94 -18.99
N ASN A 188 8.02 -6.45 -18.54
CA ASN A 188 8.41 -6.51 -17.12
C ASN A 188 7.29 -7.09 -16.21
N PRO A 189 6.82 -8.33 -16.42
CA PRO A 189 5.61 -8.87 -15.77
C PRO A 189 5.70 -8.93 -14.24
N ASN A 190 6.88 -8.82 -13.67
CA ASN A 190 7.10 -8.86 -12.23
C ASN A 190 7.15 -7.47 -11.58
N ASN A 191 7.09 -6.38 -12.36
CA ASN A 191 7.17 -5.01 -11.87
C ASN A 191 5.79 -4.37 -11.79
N ILE A 192 5.65 -3.30 -11.02
CA ILE A 192 4.42 -2.50 -10.92
C ILE A 192 4.37 -1.47 -12.05
N PHE A 193 5.53 -0.97 -12.45
CA PHE A 193 5.66 0.02 -13.53
C PHE A 193 6.60 -0.44 -14.64
N ASN A 194 6.30 0.02 -15.84
CA ASN A 194 7.26 0.13 -16.91
C ASN A 194 7.82 1.54 -16.91
N TYR A 195 9.11 1.69 -16.71
CA TYR A 195 9.78 3.01 -16.71
C TYR A 195 10.37 3.31 -18.06
N PHE A 196 10.39 4.60 -18.40
CA PHE A 196 10.97 5.09 -19.66
C PHE A 196 11.79 6.35 -19.43
N SER A 197 12.96 6.42 -20.06
CA SER A 197 13.79 7.63 -20.10
C SER A 197 13.63 8.36 -21.43
N LEU A 198 13.10 9.57 -21.37
CA LEU A 198 13.00 10.45 -22.54
C LEU A 198 14.36 11.06 -22.92
N GLU A 199 15.38 10.97 -22.06
CA GLU A 199 16.74 11.42 -22.32
C GLU A 199 17.50 10.41 -23.17
N THR A 200 17.42 9.11 -22.78
CA THR A 200 18.10 8.03 -23.52
C THR A 200 17.21 7.41 -24.59
N ASN A 201 15.94 7.83 -24.65
CA ASN A 201 14.90 7.32 -25.55
C ASN A 201 14.73 5.78 -25.44
N ALA A 202 14.70 5.27 -24.22
CA ALA A 202 14.70 3.82 -23.96
C ALA A 202 13.91 3.45 -22.69
N PRO A 203 13.32 2.22 -22.62
CA PRO A 203 12.83 1.67 -21.38
C PRO A 203 13.99 1.42 -20.41
N VAL A 204 13.71 1.58 -19.11
CA VAL A 204 14.68 1.38 -18.03
C VAL A 204 14.05 0.55 -16.90
N ILE A 205 14.86 -0.04 -16.05
CA ILE A 205 14.42 -0.66 -14.81
C ILE A 205 14.76 0.29 -13.65
N ALA A 206 13.73 0.73 -12.92
CA ALA A 206 13.89 1.66 -11.81
C ALA A 206 13.19 1.19 -10.51
N GLU A 207 12.76 -0.06 -10.46
CA GLU A 207 12.23 -0.71 -9.26
C GLU A 207 12.60 -2.19 -9.23
N PRO A 208 12.64 -2.84 -8.05
CA PRO A 208 12.76 -4.30 -7.96
C PRO A 208 11.44 -4.97 -8.41
N ALA A 209 11.45 -6.30 -8.50
CA ALA A 209 10.18 -7.01 -8.72
C ALA A 209 9.16 -6.66 -7.61
N SER A 210 7.88 -6.62 -7.96
CA SER A 210 6.77 -6.28 -7.04
C SER A 210 6.79 -7.13 -5.76
N ALA A 211 7.20 -8.41 -5.88
CA ALA A 211 7.34 -9.30 -4.73
C ALA A 211 8.51 -8.96 -3.80
N ASP A 212 9.42 -8.06 -4.20
CA ASP A 212 10.68 -7.81 -3.50
C ASP A 212 10.73 -6.47 -2.78
N TRP A 213 9.58 -5.81 -2.58
CA TRP A 213 9.49 -4.61 -1.79
C TRP A 213 8.13 -4.42 -1.12
N ASP A 214 8.13 -3.74 0.03
CA ASP A 214 6.95 -3.38 0.81
C ASP A 214 6.84 -1.86 0.95
N LEU A 215 7.98 -1.17 1.07
CA LEU A 215 8.09 0.27 1.20
C LEU A 215 9.08 0.83 0.17
N ILE A 216 8.81 2.05 -0.31
CA ILE A 216 9.73 2.86 -1.10
C ILE A 216 10.01 4.18 -0.37
N PHE A 217 11.27 4.54 -0.26
CA PHE A 217 11.73 5.83 0.24
C PHE A 217 12.15 6.69 -0.94
N THR A 218 11.46 7.81 -1.13
CA THR A 218 11.62 8.64 -2.33
C THR A 218 11.27 10.09 -2.05
N LYS A 219 11.51 10.96 -3.02
CA LYS A 219 10.91 12.30 -3.08
C LYS A 219 9.59 12.21 -3.84
N PHE A 220 8.57 12.90 -3.34
CA PHE A 220 7.26 13.00 -4.01
C PHE A 220 6.60 14.32 -3.68
N THR A 221 5.70 14.77 -4.56
CA THR A 221 4.94 16.01 -4.35
C THR A 221 3.65 15.70 -3.60
N THR A 222 3.37 16.48 -2.56
CA THR A 222 2.17 16.34 -1.73
C THR A 222 1.64 17.72 -1.32
N ASP A 223 0.46 17.76 -0.77
CA ASP A 223 -0.09 18.95 -0.14
C ASP A 223 0.66 19.22 1.17
N TYR A 224 1.28 20.39 1.26
CA TYR A 224 2.11 20.80 2.38
C TYR A 224 1.57 22.08 3.02
N PRO A 225 1.32 22.10 4.33
CA PRO A 225 0.89 23.31 5.03
C PRO A 225 2.07 24.31 5.10
N MET A 226 1.85 25.53 4.59
CA MET A 226 2.85 26.59 4.58
C MET A 226 2.17 27.95 4.80
N GLY A 227 2.53 28.64 5.87
CA GLY A 227 2.06 30.01 6.12
C GLY A 227 0.54 30.18 6.25
N GLY A 228 -0.16 29.14 6.74
CA GLY A 228 -1.63 29.15 6.89
C GLY A 228 -2.40 28.77 5.62
N SER A 229 -1.69 28.42 4.53
CA SER A 229 -2.25 27.87 3.29
C SER A 229 -1.69 26.48 3.02
N THR A 230 -2.27 25.78 2.05
CA THR A 230 -1.76 24.51 1.56
C THR A 230 -1.18 24.71 0.16
N THR A 231 0.01 24.19 -0.10
CA THR A 231 0.67 24.26 -1.39
C THR A 231 1.25 22.90 -1.78
N LYS A 232 1.37 22.64 -3.08
CA LYS A 232 2.09 21.45 -3.57
C LYS A 232 3.59 21.63 -3.33
N TYR A 233 4.17 20.73 -2.56
CA TYR A 233 5.57 20.78 -2.18
C TYR A 233 6.22 19.40 -2.28
N GLN A 234 7.47 19.36 -2.77
CA GLN A 234 8.22 18.12 -2.83
C GLN A 234 8.83 17.78 -1.47
N VAL A 235 8.48 16.64 -0.93
CA VAL A 235 8.96 16.11 0.34
C VAL A 235 9.78 14.84 0.14
N THR A 236 10.58 14.48 1.14
CA THR A 236 11.24 13.17 1.24
C THR A 236 10.49 12.34 2.27
N GLY A 237 10.07 11.14 1.92
CA GLY A 237 9.32 10.28 2.82
C GLY A 237 9.22 8.84 2.34
N ALA A 238 8.27 8.11 2.90
CA ALA A 238 8.00 6.72 2.57
C ALA A 238 6.60 6.56 1.99
N LEU A 239 6.50 5.83 0.89
CA LEU A 239 5.24 5.35 0.32
C LEU A 239 5.21 3.83 0.43
N HIS A 240 4.02 3.23 0.45
CA HIS A 240 3.92 1.78 0.53
C HIS A 240 3.47 1.13 -0.78
N HIS A 241 3.76 -0.15 -0.91
CA HIS A 241 3.33 -1.00 -2.02
C HIS A 241 1.80 -0.99 -2.18
N PRO A 242 1.25 -1.08 -3.41
CA PRO A 242 -0.21 -1.06 -3.63
C PRO A 242 -0.96 -2.20 -2.92
N ASP A 243 -0.31 -3.32 -2.65
CA ASP A 243 -0.92 -4.46 -1.94
C ASP A 243 -0.69 -4.42 -0.41
N VAL A 244 -0.12 -3.32 0.10
CA VAL A 244 0.12 -3.07 1.53
C VAL A 244 -0.92 -2.07 2.04
N LYS A 245 -1.33 -2.23 3.29
CA LYS A 245 -2.16 -1.25 4.01
C LYS A 245 -1.40 -0.77 5.24
N VAL A 246 -1.57 0.49 5.60
CA VAL A 246 -0.87 1.07 6.74
C VAL A 246 -1.86 1.75 7.70
N ALA A 247 -1.70 1.49 8.99
CA ALA A 247 -2.36 2.29 10.04
C ALA A 247 -1.31 3.17 10.74
N LYS A 248 -1.61 4.46 10.89
CA LYS A 248 -0.81 5.40 11.67
C LYS A 248 -1.38 5.48 13.07
N ASN A 249 -0.54 5.38 14.09
CA ASN A 249 -0.93 5.46 15.47
C ASN A 249 -0.04 6.42 16.25
N ASN A 250 -0.60 7.01 17.32
CA ASN A 250 0.15 7.83 18.26
C ASN A 250 0.41 7.00 19.53
N GLU A 251 1.68 6.83 19.87
CA GLU A 251 2.15 5.99 20.97
C GLU A 251 3.04 6.81 21.92
N PRO A 252 2.44 7.61 22.81
CA PRO A 252 3.20 8.44 23.75
C PRO A 252 4.17 7.61 24.58
N GLY A 253 5.44 8.06 24.65
CA GLY A 253 6.50 7.33 25.35
C GLY A 253 6.93 6.04 24.66
N GLY A 254 6.54 5.81 23.39
CA GLY A 254 6.90 4.61 22.62
C GLY A 254 6.16 3.34 23.06
N VAL A 255 5.12 3.46 23.90
CA VAL A 255 4.32 2.32 24.37
C VAL A 255 3.41 1.85 23.24
N MET A 256 3.64 0.59 22.80
CA MET A 256 2.86 -0.02 21.74
C MET A 256 1.37 -0.05 22.07
N ASN A 257 0.54 0.43 21.15
CA ASN A 257 -0.91 0.38 21.25
C ASN A 257 -1.51 -0.15 19.95
N THR A 258 -2.14 -1.30 20.02
CA THR A 258 -2.78 -1.97 18.88
C THR A 258 -4.29 -1.80 18.82
N ALA A 259 -4.86 -1.05 19.76
CA ALA A 259 -6.31 -0.79 19.78
C ALA A 259 -6.71 0.19 18.65
N ASN A 260 -7.80 -0.14 17.96
CA ASN A 260 -8.43 0.72 16.95
C ASN A 260 -7.51 1.12 15.78
N LEU A 261 -6.66 0.22 15.31
CA LEU A 261 -5.86 0.45 14.12
C LEU A 261 -6.75 0.56 12.88
N ASN A 262 -6.69 1.71 12.20
CA ASN A 262 -7.41 1.94 10.94
C ASN A 262 -6.44 1.80 9.76
N PHE A 263 -6.48 0.65 9.08
CA PHE A 263 -5.62 0.34 7.95
C PHE A 263 -6.10 1.03 6.66
N ALA A 264 -5.38 2.04 6.22
CA ALA A 264 -5.63 2.79 4.99
C ALA A 264 -4.85 2.21 3.81
N THR A 265 -5.40 2.40 2.61
CA THR A 265 -4.76 2.07 1.32
C THR A 265 -4.04 3.25 0.70
N ALA A 266 -4.16 4.46 1.27
CA ALA A 266 -3.47 5.65 0.79
C ALA A 266 -1.97 5.46 0.91
N ILE A 267 -1.27 5.46 -0.22
CA ILE A 267 0.15 5.08 -0.31
C ILE A 267 1.07 5.97 0.52
N ASN A 268 0.66 7.19 0.82
CA ASN A 268 1.37 8.16 1.65
C ASN A 268 0.95 8.12 3.14
N THR A 269 0.32 7.05 3.61
CA THR A 269 -0.08 6.94 5.03
C THR A 269 1.11 7.04 5.97
N ILE A 270 2.30 6.55 5.59
CA ILE A 270 3.55 6.83 6.30
C ILE A 270 3.96 8.27 6.01
N GLY A 271 4.13 8.60 4.72
CA GLY A 271 4.40 9.95 4.26
C GLY A 271 5.73 10.52 4.77
N TYR A 272 5.70 11.79 5.15
CA TYR A 272 6.90 12.56 5.50
C TYR A 272 6.88 13.12 6.93
N ASP A 273 5.73 13.16 7.60
CA ASP A 273 5.47 13.92 8.83
C ASP A 273 5.98 13.25 10.11
N TRP A 274 6.67 12.11 9.99
CA TRP A 274 7.41 11.47 11.09
C TRP A 274 8.68 12.24 11.48
N LYS A 275 9.06 13.26 10.71
CA LYS A 275 10.18 14.15 10.97
C LYS A 275 9.79 15.60 10.74
N THR A 276 10.43 16.50 11.48
CA THR A 276 10.29 17.95 11.33
C THR A 276 11.66 18.60 11.19
N PHE A 277 11.80 19.49 10.20
CA PHE A 277 13.02 20.28 10.02
C PHE A 277 13.05 21.43 11.01
N THR A 278 14.13 21.56 11.78
CA THR A 278 14.29 22.56 12.85
C THR A 278 15.24 23.70 12.46
N GLY A 279 15.44 23.93 11.16
CA GLY A 279 16.32 24.96 10.61
C GLY A 279 17.73 24.48 10.29
N SER A 280 18.26 23.49 11.01
CA SER A 280 19.61 22.91 10.77
C SER A 280 19.59 21.38 10.74
N THR A 281 18.70 20.75 11.48
CA THR A 281 18.61 19.29 11.63
C THR A 281 17.16 18.85 11.55
N TYR A 282 16.96 17.53 11.54
CA TYR A 282 15.63 16.94 11.63
C TYR A 282 15.39 16.34 13.01
N THR A 283 14.24 16.63 13.59
CA THR A 283 13.73 15.97 14.79
C THR A 283 12.75 14.88 14.38
N ILE A 284 12.91 13.69 14.95
CA ILE A 284 12.02 12.56 14.71
C ILE A 284 10.91 12.55 15.76
N ASP A 285 9.68 12.35 15.34
CA ASP A 285 8.55 12.15 16.23
C ASP A 285 8.46 10.68 16.66
N GLY A 286 9.13 10.36 17.75
CA GLY A 286 9.19 9.00 18.30
C GLY A 286 7.86 8.46 18.84
N ASN A 287 6.82 9.31 18.94
CA ASN A 287 5.47 8.87 19.33
C ASN A 287 4.66 8.36 18.12
N LYS A 288 5.12 8.57 16.89
CA LYS A 288 4.46 8.06 15.69
C LYS A 288 4.89 6.62 15.41
N ALA A 289 3.95 5.71 15.43
CA ALA A 289 4.12 4.34 14.99
C ALA A 289 3.26 4.05 13.76
N TYR A 290 3.78 3.24 12.86
CA TYR A 290 3.08 2.81 11.67
C TYR A 290 2.96 1.29 11.68
N TYR A 291 1.74 0.78 11.48
CA TYR A 291 1.47 -0.64 11.38
C TYR A 291 1.30 -1.00 9.92
N VAL A 292 2.26 -1.71 9.38
CA VAL A 292 2.35 -2.06 7.96
C VAL A 292 1.82 -3.48 7.77
N LYS A 293 0.61 -3.61 7.22
CA LYS A 293 -0.06 -4.89 6.94
C LYS A 293 0.26 -5.31 5.51
N LEU A 294 0.97 -6.41 5.38
CA LEU A 294 1.36 -7.00 4.09
C LEU A 294 0.22 -7.84 3.49
N ALA A 295 0.32 -8.13 2.19
CA ALA A 295 -0.67 -8.95 1.47
C ALA A 295 -0.84 -10.37 2.06
N ASN A 296 0.21 -10.93 2.65
CA ASN A 296 0.17 -12.25 3.33
C ASN A 296 -0.44 -12.21 4.75
N GLY A 297 -0.91 -11.04 5.20
CA GLY A 297 -1.51 -10.83 6.52
C GLY A 297 -0.52 -10.48 7.64
N SER A 298 0.78 -10.57 7.42
CA SER A 298 1.78 -10.15 8.41
C SER A 298 1.69 -8.65 8.68
N VAL A 299 1.85 -8.25 9.94
CA VAL A 299 1.82 -6.84 10.34
C VAL A 299 3.11 -6.48 11.06
N TYR A 300 3.78 -5.44 10.56
CA TYR A 300 4.99 -4.90 11.16
C TYR A 300 4.74 -3.53 11.77
N ARG A 301 5.06 -3.36 13.06
CA ARG A 301 5.11 -2.05 13.70
C ARG A 301 6.43 -1.37 13.33
N VAL A 302 6.37 -0.16 12.81
CA VAL A 302 7.52 0.64 12.36
C VAL A 302 7.56 1.95 13.12
N VAL A 303 8.72 2.30 13.69
CA VAL A 303 8.99 3.59 14.35
C VAL A 303 10.30 4.15 13.81
N PHE A 304 10.25 5.33 13.22
CA PHE A 304 11.46 6.00 12.74
C PHE A 304 12.31 6.47 13.90
N THR A 305 13.64 6.37 13.75
CA THR A 305 14.60 6.70 14.81
C THR A 305 15.63 7.74 14.37
N SER A 306 15.92 7.83 13.06
CA SER A 306 16.89 8.78 12.55
C SER A 306 16.63 9.18 11.10
N PHE A 307 16.99 10.42 10.77
CA PHE A 307 17.09 10.95 9.42
C PHE A 307 18.27 11.91 9.32
N VAL A 308 19.29 11.52 8.58
CA VAL A 308 20.53 12.29 8.48
C VAL A 308 20.40 13.53 7.57
N GLY A 309 19.34 13.55 6.74
CA GLY A 309 19.12 14.65 5.81
C GLY A 309 19.88 14.47 4.48
N SER A 310 20.06 15.57 3.74
CA SER A 310 20.55 15.55 2.36
C SER A 310 22.04 15.19 2.21
N SER A 311 22.81 15.17 3.31
CA SER A 311 24.23 14.81 3.24
C SER A 311 24.45 13.37 2.80
N THR A 312 23.62 12.43 3.28
CA THR A 312 23.75 11.01 2.98
C THR A 312 22.42 10.36 2.60
N GLY A 313 21.28 10.98 2.93
CA GLY A 313 19.97 10.42 2.71
C GLY A 313 19.66 9.16 3.54
N VAL A 314 20.38 8.93 4.64
CA VAL A 314 20.19 7.76 5.51
C VAL A 314 18.95 7.96 6.37
N ILE A 315 18.10 6.93 6.37
CA ILE A 315 16.89 6.80 7.19
C ILE A 315 17.03 5.53 8.01
N THR A 316 16.82 5.63 9.31
CA THR A 316 16.85 4.47 10.23
C THR A 316 15.51 4.37 10.95
N PHE A 317 15.01 3.18 11.12
CA PHE A 317 13.77 2.88 11.83
C PHE A 317 13.87 1.53 12.54
N ASN A 318 13.14 1.40 13.63
CA ASN A 318 12.92 0.12 14.27
C ASN A 318 11.66 -0.52 13.69
N TYR A 319 11.67 -1.85 13.49
CA TYR A 319 10.48 -2.59 13.12
C TYR A 319 10.38 -3.90 13.89
N GLN A 320 9.17 -4.36 14.08
CA GLN A 320 8.86 -5.57 14.84
C GLN A 320 7.64 -6.24 14.20
N ASP A 321 7.71 -7.55 13.96
CA ASP A 321 6.53 -8.32 13.60
C ASP A 321 5.59 -8.39 14.83
N VAL A 322 4.41 -7.86 14.67
CA VAL A 322 3.37 -7.81 15.70
C VAL A 322 2.13 -8.61 15.30
N THR A 323 2.24 -9.43 14.26
CA THR A 323 1.13 -10.24 13.72
C THR A 323 0.44 -11.05 14.81
N ALA A 324 1.22 -11.72 15.65
CA ALA A 324 0.69 -12.51 16.76
C ALA A 324 -0.01 -11.65 17.83
N SER A 325 0.42 -10.39 18.00
CA SER A 325 -0.20 -9.46 18.98
C SER A 325 -1.53 -8.89 18.47
N LEU A 326 -1.74 -8.93 17.13
CA LEU A 326 -2.97 -8.50 16.46
C LEU A 326 -3.91 -9.67 16.13
N GLY A 327 -3.58 -10.85 16.57
CA GLY A 327 -4.13 -12.15 16.16
C GLY A 327 -5.63 -12.39 16.35
N THR A 328 -6.44 -11.32 16.47
CA THR A 328 -7.91 -11.40 16.41
C THR A 328 -8.49 -10.70 15.18
N GLU A 329 -7.71 -9.88 14.43
CA GLU A 329 -8.28 -9.06 13.34
C GLU A 329 -8.16 -9.67 11.93
N SER A 330 -7.14 -10.50 11.65
CA SER A 330 -6.94 -11.04 10.29
C SER A 330 -7.96 -12.13 9.91
N PHE A 331 -8.72 -12.64 10.88
CA PHE A 331 -9.73 -13.67 10.64
C PHE A 331 -11.13 -13.10 10.38
N GLU A 332 -11.45 -11.94 10.92
CA GLU A 332 -12.72 -11.27 10.69
C GLU A 332 -12.91 -10.81 9.23
N ASP A 333 -11.82 -10.63 8.48
CA ASP A 333 -11.90 -10.33 7.04
C ASP A 333 -12.42 -11.51 6.21
N LYS A 334 -12.29 -12.76 6.71
CA LYS A 334 -12.71 -13.99 6.02
C LYS A 334 -14.01 -14.58 6.54
N ILE A 335 -14.28 -14.39 7.83
CA ILE A 335 -15.49 -14.85 8.50
C ILE A 335 -16.01 -13.77 9.44
N ALA A 336 -17.21 -13.30 9.22
CA ALA A 336 -17.97 -12.55 10.20
C ALA A 336 -18.94 -13.51 10.90
N PHE A 337 -18.99 -13.50 12.27
CA PHE A 337 -19.99 -14.30 12.95
C PHE A 337 -20.58 -13.62 14.20
N GLY A 338 -21.83 -13.97 14.47
CA GLY A 338 -22.59 -13.54 15.61
C GLY A 338 -23.34 -14.70 16.27
N ILE A 339 -23.71 -14.54 17.54
CA ILE A 339 -24.59 -15.46 18.25
C ILE A 339 -25.76 -14.71 18.86
N TYR A 340 -26.97 -15.26 18.73
CA TYR A 340 -28.17 -14.72 19.36
C TYR A 340 -29.23 -15.79 19.62
N PRO A 341 -30.11 -15.64 20.64
CA PRO A 341 -29.99 -14.64 21.70
C PRO A 341 -28.82 -14.94 22.63
N ASN A 342 -28.17 -13.88 23.13
CA ASN A 342 -27.15 -14.00 24.16
C ASN A 342 -27.29 -12.85 25.16
N PRO A 343 -27.80 -13.08 26.38
CA PRO A 343 -28.13 -14.37 27.02
C PRO A 343 -29.27 -15.16 26.37
N SER A 344 -29.17 -16.48 26.35
CA SER A 344 -30.25 -17.38 25.92
C SER A 344 -31.06 -17.87 27.16
N LEU A 345 -32.41 -17.76 27.05
CA LEU A 345 -33.32 -18.19 28.12
C LEU A 345 -33.78 -19.64 27.96
N ASP A 346 -33.85 -20.13 26.76
CA ASP A 346 -34.26 -21.49 26.37
C ASP A 346 -33.07 -22.42 26.08
N LYS A 347 -31.85 -21.89 26.29
CA LYS A 347 -30.58 -22.58 26.02
C LYS A 347 -30.40 -22.98 24.54
N LYS A 348 -31.07 -22.30 23.64
CA LYS A 348 -30.82 -22.37 22.21
C LYS A 348 -30.19 -21.07 21.75
N ILE A 349 -29.23 -21.17 20.85
CA ILE A 349 -28.58 -20.02 20.23
C ILE A 349 -28.53 -20.24 18.71
N ASN A 350 -28.64 -19.17 17.95
CA ASN A 350 -28.36 -19.16 16.54
C ASN A 350 -26.95 -18.65 16.32
N LEU A 351 -26.16 -19.41 15.60
CA LEU A 351 -24.88 -19.00 15.06
C LEU A 351 -25.11 -18.46 13.66
N ILE A 352 -24.96 -17.15 13.49
CA ILE A 352 -24.94 -16.53 12.15
C ILE A 352 -23.48 -16.36 11.77
N TYR A 353 -23.12 -16.80 10.56
CA TYR A 353 -21.77 -16.59 10.04
C TYR A 353 -21.80 -16.37 8.52
N ASP A 354 -20.86 -15.55 8.06
CA ASP A 354 -20.69 -15.18 6.65
C ASP A 354 -19.26 -15.52 6.23
N LEU A 355 -19.13 -16.53 5.37
CA LEU A 355 -17.85 -16.94 4.78
C LEU A 355 -17.60 -16.12 3.52
N LYS A 356 -16.59 -15.30 3.52
CA LYS A 356 -16.23 -14.40 2.41
C LYS A 356 -15.54 -15.15 1.27
N GLU A 357 -15.01 -16.35 1.51
CA GLU A 357 -14.35 -17.23 0.55
C GLU A 357 -14.57 -18.70 0.91
N ASN A 358 -14.30 -19.60 -0.04
CA ASN A 358 -14.28 -21.04 0.25
C ASN A 358 -13.10 -21.38 1.17
N MET A 359 -13.35 -22.25 2.17
CA MET A 359 -12.33 -22.67 3.14
C MET A 359 -11.87 -24.10 2.82
N ASP A 360 -10.56 -24.29 2.68
CA ASP A 360 -9.96 -25.59 2.34
C ASP A 360 -9.97 -26.62 3.48
N THR A 361 -10.34 -26.19 4.68
CA THR A 361 -10.31 -27.03 5.89
C THR A 361 -11.69 -27.20 6.48
N LYS A 362 -11.89 -28.27 7.28
CA LYS A 362 -13.13 -28.48 8.02
C LYS A 362 -13.25 -27.43 9.12
N ASN A 363 -14.31 -26.64 9.02
CA ASN A 363 -14.67 -25.64 10.01
C ASN A 363 -15.57 -26.23 11.07
N LYS A 364 -15.43 -25.79 12.31
CA LYS A 364 -16.27 -26.27 13.42
C LYS A 364 -16.46 -25.20 14.49
N VAL A 365 -17.49 -25.42 15.29
CA VAL A 365 -17.75 -24.68 16.52
C VAL A 365 -17.63 -25.62 17.70
N SER A 366 -16.84 -25.22 18.69
CA SER A 366 -16.67 -25.90 19.95
C SER A 366 -17.11 -24.99 21.09
N ILE A 367 -17.81 -25.52 22.09
CA ILE A 367 -18.20 -24.79 23.32
C ILE A 367 -17.52 -25.40 24.51
N TYR A 368 -16.97 -24.55 25.36
CA TYR A 368 -16.22 -24.93 26.56
C TYR A 368 -16.88 -24.34 27.81
N SER A 369 -16.84 -25.09 28.89
CA SER A 369 -17.16 -24.59 30.25
C SER A 369 -16.05 -23.62 30.70
N MET A 370 -16.33 -22.86 31.78
CA MET A 370 -15.33 -21.98 32.39
C MET A 370 -14.15 -22.76 33.03
N THR A 371 -14.27 -24.07 33.20
CA THR A 371 -13.16 -24.95 33.64
C THR A 371 -12.33 -25.49 32.47
N GLY A 372 -12.64 -25.11 31.24
CA GLY A 372 -11.92 -25.53 30.01
C GLY A 372 -12.39 -26.90 29.46
N ALA A 373 -13.41 -27.53 30.04
CA ALA A 373 -13.95 -28.78 29.48
C ALA A 373 -14.78 -28.48 28.23
N LYS A 374 -14.53 -29.19 27.12
CA LYS A 374 -15.36 -29.12 25.91
C LYS A 374 -16.70 -29.80 26.17
N VAL A 375 -17.80 -29.07 26.02
CA VAL A 375 -19.18 -29.52 26.34
C VAL A 375 -20.04 -29.64 25.09
N PHE A 376 -19.65 -29.10 23.96
CA PHE A 376 -20.36 -29.21 22.71
C PHE A 376 -19.40 -29.01 21.51
N GLU A 377 -19.67 -29.69 20.39
CA GLU A 377 -18.95 -29.46 19.11
C GLU A 377 -19.88 -29.76 17.93
N THR A 378 -19.82 -28.96 16.88
CA THR A 378 -20.51 -29.20 15.61
C THR A 378 -19.69 -28.64 14.45
N ALA A 379 -19.75 -29.32 13.29
CA ALA A 379 -19.19 -28.79 12.05
C ALA A 379 -20.03 -27.64 11.50
N ILE A 380 -19.40 -26.72 10.78
CA ILE A 380 -20.04 -25.67 10.01
C ILE A 380 -19.63 -25.77 8.54
N ASP A 381 -20.33 -25.04 7.66
CA ASP A 381 -20.09 -25.07 6.23
C ASP A 381 -18.69 -24.52 5.88
N ASN A 382 -18.15 -24.94 4.72
CA ASN A 382 -16.84 -24.54 4.22
C ASN A 382 -16.92 -23.70 2.95
N THR A 383 -18.11 -23.58 2.34
CA THR A 383 -18.31 -22.82 1.10
C THR A 383 -18.64 -21.37 1.39
N GLN A 384 -18.21 -20.47 0.49
CA GLN A 384 -18.58 -19.05 0.56
C GLN A 384 -20.10 -18.89 0.67
N GLY A 385 -20.56 -18.04 1.63
CA GLY A 385 -21.98 -17.79 1.81
C GLY A 385 -22.34 -17.33 3.21
N PHE A 386 -23.62 -16.94 3.35
CA PHE A 386 -24.23 -16.53 4.62
C PHE A 386 -25.05 -17.68 5.19
N TYR A 387 -24.80 -18.01 6.47
CA TYR A 387 -25.39 -19.16 7.14
C TYR A 387 -26.01 -18.78 8.47
N ASN A 388 -27.08 -19.50 8.85
CA ASN A 388 -27.69 -19.46 10.16
C ASN A 388 -27.88 -20.89 10.67
N LYS A 389 -27.22 -21.22 11.79
CA LYS A 389 -27.27 -22.56 12.39
C LYS A 389 -27.74 -22.50 13.83
N GLU A 390 -28.88 -23.15 14.12
CA GLU A 390 -29.34 -23.33 15.49
C GLU A 390 -28.45 -24.33 16.22
N ILE A 391 -28.03 -23.97 17.43
CA ILE A 391 -27.28 -24.80 18.36
C ILE A 391 -28.13 -24.98 19.62
N ASN A 392 -28.49 -26.22 19.92
CA ASN A 392 -29.27 -26.58 21.08
C ASN A 392 -28.33 -26.97 22.21
N LEU A 393 -28.35 -26.21 23.30
CA LEU A 393 -27.54 -26.40 24.52
C LEU A 393 -28.38 -26.73 25.73
N SER A 394 -29.61 -27.25 25.56
CA SER A 394 -30.54 -27.54 26.63
C SER A 394 -30.00 -28.58 27.65
N SER A 395 -29.05 -29.41 27.26
CA SER A 395 -28.36 -30.35 28.12
C SER A 395 -27.37 -29.71 29.10
N LEU A 396 -27.04 -28.43 28.91
CA LEU A 396 -26.08 -27.72 29.74
C LEU A 396 -26.78 -26.96 30.87
N GLY A 397 -26.09 -26.80 31.98
CA GLY A 397 -26.53 -25.95 33.08
C GLY A 397 -26.59 -24.47 32.70
N SER A 398 -27.35 -23.66 33.46
CA SER A 398 -27.26 -22.21 33.37
C SER A 398 -25.85 -21.75 33.78
N GLY A 399 -25.27 -20.81 33.04
CA GLY A 399 -23.90 -20.38 33.32
C GLY A 399 -23.26 -19.63 32.15
N ILE A 400 -21.95 -19.38 32.27
CA ILE A 400 -21.12 -18.75 31.24
C ILE A 400 -20.30 -19.86 30.58
N TYR A 401 -20.26 -19.79 29.24
CA TYR A 401 -19.53 -20.71 28.38
C TYR A 401 -18.70 -19.90 27.37
N ILE A 402 -17.69 -20.53 26.82
CA ILE A 402 -16.83 -19.97 25.78
C ILE A 402 -17.10 -20.74 24.48
N LEU A 403 -17.55 -20.04 23.46
CA LEU A 403 -17.71 -20.57 22.10
C LEU A 403 -16.46 -20.22 21.28
N ASN A 404 -15.82 -21.24 20.70
CA ASN A 404 -14.75 -21.12 19.73
C ASN A 404 -15.28 -21.52 18.35
N LEU A 405 -15.17 -20.61 17.37
CA LEU A 405 -15.33 -20.92 15.96
C LEU A 405 -13.93 -21.17 15.40
N GLU A 406 -13.70 -22.39 14.94
CA GLU A 406 -12.42 -22.82 14.38
C GLU A 406 -12.56 -22.96 12.85
N ALA A 407 -11.66 -22.30 12.10
CA ALA A 407 -11.59 -22.43 10.65
C ALA A 407 -10.13 -22.36 10.19
N GLY A 408 -9.64 -23.47 9.64
CA GLY A 408 -8.22 -23.65 9.37
C GLY A 408 -7.40 -23.58 10.66
N ASN A 409 -6.38 -22.73 10.65
CA ASN A 409 -5.50 -22.48 11.81
C ASN A 409 -6.00 -21.34 12.73
N ASN A 410 -7.17 -20.81 12.47
CA ASN A 410 -7.69 -19.64 13.17
C ASN A 410 -8.83 -20.03 14.12
N VAL A 411 -8.95 -19.30 15.23
CA VAL A 411 -9.99 -19.49 16.23
C VAL A 411 -10.54 -18.12 16.64
N ILE A 412 -11.85 -17.94 16.52
CA ILE A 412 -12.52 -16.78 17.10
C ILE A 412 -13.34 -17.21 18.31
N THR A 413 -13.24 -16.45 19.40
CA THR A 413 -13.86 -16.76 20.67
C THR A 413 -14.98 -15.78 21.01
N LYS A 414 -16.13 -16.27 21.45
CA LYS A 414 -17.22 -15.45 22.01
C LYS A 414 -17.77 -16.05 23.30
N LYS A 415 -18.19 -15.17 24.20
CA LYS A 415 -18.88 -15.56 25.45
C LYS A 415 -20.34 -15.91 25.16
N VAL A 416 -20.81 -17.06 25.66
CA VAL A 416 -22.21 -17.49 25.63
C VAL A 416 -22.75 -17.53 27.07
N ILE A 417 -23.92 -16.95 27.29
CA ILE A 417 -24.60 -16.93 28.58
C ILE A 417 -25.91 -17.69 28.43
N LEU A 418 -26.04 -18.79 29.20
CA LEU A 418 -27.27 -19.58 29.30
C LEU A 418 -27.95 -19.26 30.66
N LYS A 419 -29.24 -18.96 30.59
CA LYS A 419 -30.08 -18.69 31.79
C LYS A 419 -30.98 -19.87 32.10
#